data_827274e9b650a201ac7317343bf84ba9
#
_entry.id   827274e9b650a201ac7317343bf84ba9
#
_cell.length_a   1.000
_cell.length_b   1.000
_cell.length_c   1.000
_cell.angle_alpha   90.00
_cell.angle_beta   90.00
_cell.angle_gamma   90.00
#
_symmetry.space_group_name_H-M   'P 1'
#
loop_
_entity.id
_entity.type
_entity.pdbx_description
1 polymer ?
#
loop_
_entity_poly.entity_id
_entity_poly.type
_entity_poly.pdbx_seq_one_letter_code
_entity_poly.pdbx_strand_id
1 'polypeptide(L)'
;MKTYEELLSDIEVDMELMGALHIVYAMEENGVLTGYDYLPEEPYTISVTLKDLQEKIHQQMLYDKASAYTYDSDKSAPKLAVIFPGIGYTADKPLLYYASRLARHYEYQILAVSYGTLPENVKGDHAKMKQAFELAYEQTEQALQDIDWNSYGSILFISKSIGTVIASAYASRHNIKGKSILFTPLTDTFSFARPGSIAFHGTADPWAETDSIRTLAEQKEVPLFLTPNANHSLETGDVQADLSIIKATMEHVNRFIATP
;
A
#
# COMPACT_ATOMS: atom_id res chain seq x y z
N MET A 1 20.19 -29.34 15.17
CA MET A 1 19.92 -28.25 14.20
C MET A 1 18.74 -28.71 13.38
N LYS A 2 17.67 -27.95 13.29
CA LYS A 2 16.49 -28.28 12.49
C LYS A 2 16.83 -28.11 11.00
N THR A 3 16.27 -28.96 10.17
CA THR A 3 16.33 -28.80 8.72
C THR A 3 15.42 -27.66 8.26
N TYR A 4 15.61 -27.21 7.04
CA TYR A 4 14.73 -26.21 6.42
C TYR A 4 13.27 -26.65 6.41
N GLU A 5 13.01 -27.91 6.07
CA GLU A 5 11.66 -28.50 6.05
C GLU A 5 11.01 -28.56 7.44
N GLU A 6 11.80 -28.90 8.47
CA GLU A 6 11.32 -28.89 9.87
C GLU A 6 10.99 -27.46 10.34
N LEU A 7 11.79 -26.46 9.94
CA LEU A 7 11.49 -25.05 10.26
C LEU A 7 10.23 -24.57 9.55
N LEU A 8 10.03 -24.97 8.30
CA LEU A 8 8.84 -24.62 7.54
C LEU A 8 7.59 -25.25 8.15
N SER A 9 7.67 -26.52 8.58
CA SER A 9 6.56 -27.19 9.27
C SER A 9 6.17 -26.48 10.57
N ASP A 10 7.16 -26.00 11.32
CA ASP A 10 6.91 -25.27 12.58
C ASP A 10 6.21 -23.92 12.39
N ILE A 11 6.36 -23.29 11.24
CA ILE A 11 5.73 -22.00 10.92
C ILE A 11 4.48 -22.14 10.03
N GLU A 12 4.04 -23.37 9.78
CA GLU A 12 2.83 -23.68 8.99
C GLU A 12 2.80 -22.98 7.62
N VAL A 13 3.93 -22.99 6.92
CA VAL A 13 4.08 -22.27 5.65
C VAL A 13 4.12 -23.22 4.47
N ASP A 14 3.49 -22.77 3.39
CA ASP A 14 3.57 -23.41 2.08
C ASP A 14 4.98 -23.32 1.48
N MET A 15 5.53 -24.46 1.04
CA MET A 15 6.84 -24.53 0.38
C MET A 15 6.90 -23.72 -0.92
N GLU A 16 5.78 -23.60 -1.64
CA GLU A 16 5.68 -22.77 -2.84
C GLU A 16 5.85 -21.29 -2.50
N LEU A 17 5.22 -20.82 -1.41
CA LEU A 17 5.36 -19.46 -0.92
C LEU A 17 6.80 -19.15 -0.50
N MET A 18 7.47 -20.08 0.17
CA MET A 18 8.88 -19.91 0.54
C MET A 18 9.79 -19.85 -0.69
N GLY A 19 9.49 -20.62 -1.73
CA GLY A 19 10.17 -20.50 -3.02
C GLY A 19 9.96 -19.14 -3.66
N ALA A 20 8.75 -18.60 -3.58
CA ALA A 20 8.45 -17.25 -4.06
C ALA A 20 9.19 -16.15 -3.29
N LEU A 21 9.57 -16.39 -2.05
CA LEU A 21 10.43 -15.51 -1.25
C LEU A 21 11.94 -15.71 -1.51
N HIS A 22 12.28 -16.59 -2.44
CA HIS A 22 13.67 -16.92 -2.81
C HIS A 22 14.52 -17.54 -1.67
N ILE A 23 13.88 -18.14 -0.67
CA ILE A 23 14.59 -18.82 0.42
C ILE A 23 14.70 -20.30 0.07
N VAL A 24 15.92 -20.74 -0.26
CA VAL A 24 16.19 -22.14 -0.68
C VAL A 24 16.72 -22.99 0.46
N TYR A 25 17.26 -22.40 1.49
CA TYR A 25 17.83 -23.09 2.64
C TYR A 25 17.81 -22.19 3.88
N ALA A 26 17.45 -22.74 5.03
CA ALA A 26 17.50 -22.02 6.30
C ALA A 26 17.92 -22.97 7.44
N MET A 27 18.62 -22.41 8.43
CA MET A 27 18.99 -23.07 9.69
C MET A 27 18.64 -22.17 10.84
N GLU A 28 18.19 -22.75 11.95
CA GLU A 28 18.05 -22.02 13.19
C GLU A 28 19.36 -22.11 14.00
N GLU A 29 19.91 -20.95 14.32
CA GLU A 29 21.06 -20.81 15.20
C GLU A 29 20.77 -19.68 16.19
N ASN A 30 20.66 -20.02 17.49
CA ASN A 30 20.38 -19.06 18.58
C ASN A 30 19.10 -18.19 18.34
N GLY A 31 18.05 -18.80 17.79
CA GLY A 31 16.78 -18.10 17.49
C GLY A 31 16.82 -17.26 16.21
N VAL A 32 17.90 -17.34 15.45
CA VAL A 32 18.03 -16.69 14.15
C VAL A 32 18.02 -17.73 13.04
N LEU A 33 17.19 -17.53 12.03
CA LEU A 33 17.23 -18.34 10.81
C LEU A 33 18.31 -17.79 9.90
N THR A 34 19.25 -18.66 9.54
CA THR A 34 20.26 -18.36 8.52
C THR A 34 19.90 -19.13 7.26
N GLY A 35 19.75 -18.44 6.16
CA GLY A 35 19.38 -19.03 4.89
C GLY A 35 20.19 -18.48 3.74
N TYR A 36 19.96 -19.07 2.57
CA TYR A 36 20.56 -18.61 1.32
C TYR A 36 19.44 -18.13 0.42
N ASP A 37 19.52 -16.88 -0.03
CA ASP A 37 18.66 -16.39 -1.09
C ASP A 37 19.22 -16.88 -2.43
N TYR A 38 18.38 -17.52 -3.22
CA TYR A 38 18.78 -18.06 -4.51
C TYR A 38 18.80 -16.96 -5.56
N LEU A 39 19.97 -16.39 -5.80
CA LEU A 39 20.25 -15.60 -6.99
C LEU A 39 21.10 -16.42 -7.95
N PRO A 40 20.81 -16.43 -9.26
CA PRO A 40 21.52 -17.29 -10.22
C PRO A 40 23.01 -17.07 -10.31
N GLU A 41 23.48 -15.90 -9.92
CA GLU A 41 24.87 -15.47 -10.15
C GLU A 41 25.72 -15.39 -8.89
N GLU A 42 25.13 -15.11 -7.72
CA GLU A 42 25.87 -15.05 -6.44
C GLU A 42 24.95 -15.38 -5.25
N PRO A 43 25.01 -16.62 -4.72
CA PRO A 43 24.29 -16.94 -3.50
C PRO A 43 24.85 -16.15 -2.31
N TYR A 44 24.00 -15.44 -1.60
CA TYR A 44 24.38 -14.77 -0.36
C TYR A 44 23.59 -15.30 0.83
N THR A 45 24.23 -15.31 2.00
CA THR A 45 23.59 -15.73 3.23
C THR A 45 22.75 -14.59 3.80
N ILE A 46 21.48 -14.84 4.03
CA ILE A 46 20.61 -13.95 4.79
C ILE A 46 20.41 -14.49 6.19
N SER A 47 20.40 -13.59 7.17
CA SER A 47 20.12 -13.93 8.57
C SER A 47 18.83 -13.22 8.98
N VAL A 48 17.82 -13.99 9.33
CA VAL A 48 16.51 -13.49 9.76
C VAL A 48 16.04 -14.22 11.01
N THR A 49 15.29 -13.58 11.86
CA THR A 49 14.62 -14.27 12.97
C THR A 49 13.42 -15.06 12.43
N LEU A 50 13.00 -16.10 13.16
CA LEU A 50 11.77 -16.84 12.84
C LEU A 50 10.58 -15.92 12.79
N LYS A 51 10.48 -14.97 13.71
CA LYS A 51 9.43 -13.95 13.74
C LYS A 51 9.42 -13.07 12.49
N ASP A 52 10.60 -12.59 12.05
CA ASP A 52 10.69 -11.75 10.86
C ASP A 52 10.29 -12.54 9.61
N LEU A 53 10.64 -13.82 9.55
CA LEU A 53 10.24 -14.69 8.44
C LEU A 53 8.71 -14.90 8.43
N GLN A 54 8.11 -15.20 9.56
CA GLN A 54 6.65 -15.33 9.69
C GLN A 54 5.93 -14.04 9.28
N GLU A 55 6.44 -12.88 9.71
CA GLU A 55 5.86 -11.59 9.32
C GLU A 55 5.94 -11.35 7.82
N LYS A 56 7.08 -11.63 7.19
CA LYS A 56 7.24 -11.50 5.73
C LYS A 56 6.28 -12.41 4.95
N ILE A 57 6.15 -13.67 5.36
CA ILE A 57 5.24 -14.62 4.74
C ILE A 57 3.79 -14.15 4.90
N HIS A 58 3.41 -13.75 6.10
CA HIS A 58 2.07 -13.23 6.35
C HIS A 58 1.76 -11.99 5.49
N GLN A 59 2.68 -11.03 5.41
CA GLN A 59 2.52 -9.86 4.54
C GLN A 59 2.42 -10.24 3.06
N GLN A 60 3.17 -11.25 2.61
CA GLN A 60 3.05 -11.74 1.23
C GLN A 60 1.67 -12.37 0.97
N MET A 61 1.17 -13.20 1.89
CA MET A 61 -0.18 -13.78 1.78
C MET A 61 -1.27 -12.69 1.72
N LEU A 62 -1.18 -11.67 2.56
CA LEU A 62 -2.09 -10.53 2.52
C LEU A 62 -2.00 -9.77 1.19
N TYR A 63 -0.77 -9.59 0.68
CA TYR A 63 -0.55 -8.93 -0.61
C TYR A 63 -1.16 -9.73 -1.77
N ASP A 64 -0.96 -11.04 -1.80
CA ASP A 64 -1.52 -11.92 -2.83
C ASP A 64 -3.05 -11.91 -2.78
N LYS A 65 -3.64 -11.99 -1.57
CA LYS A 65 -5.08 -11.85 -1.36
C LYS A 65 -5.60 -10.50 -1.85
N ALA A 66 -4.93 -9.40 -1.52
CA ALA A 66 -5.32 -8.06 -1.97
C ALA A 66 -5.15 -7.91 -3.49
N SER A 67 -4.08 -8.45 -4.06
CA SER A 67 -3.80 -8.40 -5.50
C SER A 67 -4.82 -9.21 -6.30
N ALA A 68 -5.23 -10.38 -5.80
CA ALA A 68 -6.25 -11.23 -6.40
C ALA A 68 -7.69 -10.75 -6.16
N TYR A 69 -7.86 -9.59 -5.50
CA TYR A 69 -9.19 -9.05 -5.24
C TYR A 69 -9.93 -8.79 -6.55
N THR A 70 -11.05 -9.47 -6.71
CA THR A 70 -11.93 -9.36 -7.88
C THR A 70 -13.35 -9.02 -7.43
N TYR A 71 -14.10 -8.42 -8.33
CA TYR A 71 -15.52 -8.16 -8.16
C TYR A 71 -16.24 -8.36 -9.49
N ASP A 72 -17.53 -8.58 -9.40
CA ASP A 72 -18.35 -8.77 -10.59
C ASP A 72 -18.43 -7.45 -11.39
N SER A 73 -17.81 -7.45 -12.57
CA SER A 73 -17.74 -6.31 -13.47
C SER A 73 -17.43 -6.78 -14.89
N ASP A 74 -17.85 -5.99 -15.86
CA ASP A 74 -17.47 -6.23 -17.26
C ASP A 74 -15.98 -5.88 -17.49
N LYS A 75 -15.15 -6.90 -17.60
CA LYS A 75 -13.69 -6.75 -17.80
C LYS A 75 -13.33 -6.13 -19.18
N SER A 76 -14.27 -6.06 -20.13
CA SER A 76 -14.10 -5.37 -21.40
C SER A 76 -14.38 -3.86 -21.33
N ALA A 77 -15.04 -3.41 -20.26
CA ALA A 77 -15.35 -2.01 -20.04
C ALA A 77 -14.08 -1.19 -19.69
N PRO A 78 -14.11 0.12 -19.87
CA PRO A 78 -12.99 1.00 -19.54
C PRO A 78 -12.52 0.87 -18.09
N LYS A 79 -11.28 1.24 -17.83
CA LYS A 79 -10.68 1.25 -16.50
C LYS A 79 -10.52 2.69 -16.01
N LEU A 80 -10.80 2.96 -14.74
CA LEU A 80 -10.66 4.28 -14.13
C LEU A 80 -9.73 4.23 -12.91
N ALA A 81 -8.71 5.08 -12.88
CA ALA A 81 -7.91 5.36 -11.71
C ALA A 81 -8.18 6.77 -11.20
N VAL A 82 -8.57 6.90 -9.94
CA VAL A 82 -8.82 8.19 -9.29
C VAL A 82 -7.71 8.48 -8.30
N ILE A 83 -7.09 9.67 -8.44
CA ILE A 83 -5.98 10.12 -7.61
C ILE A 83 -6.51 11.05 -6.53
N PHE A 84 -6.21 10.73 -5.26
CA PHE A 84 -6.58 11.53 -4.09
C PHE A 84 -5.31 12.09 -3.42
N PRO A 85 -4.95 13.33 -3.67
CA PRO A 85 -3.77 13.97 -3.11
C PRO A 85 -3.83 14.13 -1.58
N GLY A 86 -2.67 14.44 -0.99
CA GLY A 86 -2.58 14.92 0.38
C GLY A 86 -2.55 16.46 0.46
N ILE A 87 -2.65 17.02 1.67
CA ILE A 87 -2.39 18.44 1.91
C ILE A 87 -0.91 18.70 1.61
N GLY A 88 -0.62 19.60 0.65
CA GLY A 88 0.75 19.92 0.22
C GLY A 88 1.47 18.81 -0.57
N TYR A 89 0.80 17.68 -0.85
CA TYR A 89 1.32 16.59 -1.67
C TYR A 89 0.40 16.38 -2.89
N THR A 90 0.66 17.14 -3.94
CA THR A 90 -0.13 17.15 -5.18
C THR A 90 0.04 15.87 -6.01
N ALA A 91 -0.80 15.69 -7.02
CA ALA A 91 -0.72 14.55 -7.95
C ALA A 91 0.60 14.48 -8.75
N ASP A 92 1.34 15.60 -8.85
CA ASP A 92 2.63 15.69 -9.55
C ASP A 92 3.82 15.29 -8.69
N LYS A 93 3.60 15.02 -7.39
CA LYS A 93 4.65 14.54 -6.50
C LYS A 93 4.95 13.04 -6.75
N PRO A 94 6.18 12.58 -6.48
CA PRO A 94 6.71 11.31 -6.99
C PRO A 94 5.81 10.09 -6.80
N LEU A 95 5.29 9.84 -5.60
CA LEU A 95 4.48 8.64 -5.34
C LEU A 95 3.20 8.61 -6.19
N LEU A 96 2.46 9.72 -6.23
CA LEU A 96 1.23 9.82 -7.02
C LEU A 96 1.51 9.90 -8.51
N TYR A 97 2.54 10.65 -8.90
CA TYR A 97 2.96 10.79 -10.30
C TYR A 97 3.31 9.42 -10.91
N TYR A 98 4.24 8.68 -10.31
CA TYR A 98 4.66 7.39 -10.87
C TYR A 98 3.56 6.33 -10.78
N ALA A 99 2.78 6.27 -9.70
CA ALA A 99 1.65 5.36 -9.61
C ALA A 99 0.59 5.65 -10.70
N SER A 100 0.31 6.93 -10.99
CA SER A 100 -0.60 7.30 -12.08
C SER A 100 -0.04 6.93 -13.47
N ARG A 101 1.29 7.02 -13.65
CA ARG A 101 1.94 6.59 -14.90
C ARG A 101 1.86 5.08 -15.08
N LEU A 102 2.02 4.31 -14.01
CA LEU A 102 1.82 2.85 -14.03
C LEU A 102 0.36 2.50 -14.33
N ALA A 103 -0.60 3.14 -13.67
CA ALA A 103 -2.02 2.93 -13.97
C ALA A 103 -2.34 3.21 -15.45
N ARG A 104 -1.80 4.29 -16.00
CA ARG A 104 -1.96 4.63 -17.42
C ARG A 104 -1.34 3.58 -18.34
N HIS A 105 -0.20 2.99 -17.97
CA HIS A 105 0.42 1.89 -18.70
C HIS A 105 -0.50 0.67 -18.81
N TYR A 106 -1.32 0.43 -17.78
CA TYR A 106 -2.35 -0.62 -17.73
C TYR A 106 -3.73 -0.14 -18.25
N GLU A 107 -3.74 0.92 -19.05
CA GLU A 107 -4.92 1.44 -19.77
C GLU A 107 -6.00 2.07 -18.87
N TYR A 108 -5.65 2.46 -17.62
CA TYR A 108 -6.56 3.23 -16.80
C TYR A 108 -6.68 4.68 -17.32
N GLN A 109 -7.89 5.16 -17.45
CA GLN A 109 -8.17 6.59 -17.51
C GLN A 109 -7.81 7.21 -16.16
N ILE A 110 -7.17 8.38 -16.15
CA ILE A 110 -6.69 9.02 -14.91
C ILE A 110 -7.53 10.25 -14.64
N LEU A 111 -8.15 10.26 -13.47
CA LEU A 111 -8.84 11.42 -12.90
C LEU A 111 -8.15 11.81 -11.59
N ALA A 112 -7.72 13.06 -11.44
CA ALA A 112 -7.17 13.56 -10.18
C ALA A 112 -8.19 14.49 -9.51
N VAL A 113 -8.53 14.18 -8.26
CA VAL A 113 -9.31 15.09 -7.42
C VAL A 113 -8.41 16.26 -7.05
N SER A 114 -8.95 17.46 -7.12
CA SER A 114 -8.28 18.69 -6.69
C SER A 114 -9.06 19.30 -5.54
N TYR A 115 -8.37 19.52 -4.43
CA TYR A 115 -8.96 20.25 -3.32
C TYR A 115 -8.63 21.74 -3.47
N GLY A 116 -9.63 22.58 -3.25
CA GLY A 116 -9.41 24.03 -3.15
C GLY A 116 -8.67 24.39 -1.85
N THR A 117 -8.96 25.55 -1.31
CA THR A 117 -8.32 26.00 -0.07
C THR A 117 -8.71 25.11 1.10
N LEU A 118 -7.75 24.44 1.69
CA LEU A 118 -7.89 23.67 2.93
C LEU A 118 -7.23 24.40 4.10
N PRO A 119 -7.63 24.15 5.35
CA PRO A 119 -6.98 24.72 6.52
C PRO A 119 -5.48 24.44 6.54
N GLU A 120 -4.70 25.44 6.90
CA GLU A 120 -3.26 25.31 7.10
C GLU A 120 -2.92 24.88 8.54
N ASN A 121 -1.69 24.39 8.73
CA ASN A 121 -1.17 23.99 10.05
C ASN A 121 -2.10 23.02 10.79
N VAL A 122 -2.56 22.00 10.09
CA VAL A 122 -3.51 20.99 10.60
C VAL A 122 -2.83 19.94 11.50
N LYS A 123 -1.49 19.81 11.44
CA LYS A 123 -0.76 18.81 12.22
C LYS A 123 -0.91 19.07 13.72
N GLY A 124 -1.36 18.04 14.45
CA GLY A 124 -1.60 18.13 15.90
C GLY A 124 -2.88 18.88 16.31
N ASP A 125 -3.66 19.39 15.34
CA ASP A 125 -4.94 20.04 15.57
C ASP A 125 -6.08 19.20 15.00
N HIS A 126 -6.72 18.42 15.86
CA HIS A 126 -7.80 17.52 15.46
C HIS A 126 -9.02 18.26 14.87
N ALA A 127 -9.33 19.47 15.36
CA ALA A 127 -10.46 20.25 14.85
C ALA A 127 -10.20 20.72 13.41
N LYS A 128 -9.00 21.25 13.16
CA LYS A 128 -8.59 21.65 11.81
C LYS A 128 -8.45 20.46 10.87
N MET A 129 -7.95 19.31 11.35
CA MET A 129 -7.86 18.11 10.54
C MET A 129 -9.25 17.60 10.14
N LYS A 130 -10.19 17.60 11.07
CA LYS A 130 -11.59 17.27 10.79
C LYS A 130 -12.20 18.22 9.77
N GLN A 131 -12.01 19.53 9.94
CA GLN A 131 -12.46 20.53 8.98
C GLN A 131 -11.84 20.33 7.58
N ALA A 132 -10.53 20.05 7.53
CA ALA A 132 -9.84 19.76 6.27
C ALA A 132 -10.44 18.52 5.57
N PHE A 133 -10.73 17.46 6.34
CA PHE A 133 -11.38 16.28 5.82
C PHE A 133 -12.78 16.59 5.28
N GLU A 134 -13.62 17.29 6.06
CA GLU A 134 -15.00 17.62 5.66
C GLU A 134 -15.03 18.44 4.36
N LEU A 135 -14.19 19.48 4.25
CA LEU A 135 -14.08 20.31 3.05
C LEU A 135 -13.55 19.52 1.84
N ALA A 136 -12.49 18.73 2.02
CA ALA A 136 -11.93 17.94 0.92
C ALA A 136 -12.88 16.80 0.49
N TYR A 137 -13.62 16.25 1.44
CA TYR A 137 -14.64 15.22 1.15
C TYR A 137 -15.81 15.82 0.35
N GLU A 138 -16.33 16.97 0.75
CA GLU A 138 -17.41 17.68 0.01
C GLU A 138 -16.96 18.01 -1.42
N GLN A 139 -15.74 18.51 -1.60
CA GLN A 139 -15.20 18.78 -2.93
C GLN A 139 -15.02 17.50 -3.76
N THR A 140 -14.68 16.39 -3.10
CA THR A 140 -14.62 15.07 -3.75
C THR A 140 -16.01 14.65 -4.25
N GLU A 141 -17.04 14.78 -3.41
CA GLU A 141 -18.43 14.50 -3.82
C GLU A 141 -18.82 15.29 -5.06
N GLN A 142 -18.51 16.59 -5.09
CA GLN A 142 -18.79 17.45 -6.24
C GLN A 142 -17.99 17.05 -7.48
N ALA A 143 -16.71 16.71 -7.32
CA ALA A 143 -15.83 16.36 -8.44
C ALA A 143 -16.19 15.01 -9.09
N LEU A 144 -16.78 14.09 -8.32
CA LEU A 144 -17.06 12.72 -8.75
C LEU A 144 -18.56 12.43 -8.95
N GLN A 145 -19.45 13.44 -8.76
CA GLN A 145 -20.91 13.26 -8.78
C GLN A 145 -21.46 12.71 -10.10
N ASP A 146 -20.81 13.05 -11.23
CA ASP A 146 -21.27 12.67 -12.58
C ASP A 146 -20.66 11.37 -13.09
N ILE A 147 -19.89 10.66 -12.25
CA ILE A 147 -19.25 9.40 -12.65
C ILE A 147 -20.23 8.24 -12.48
N ASP A 148 -20.55 7.58 -13.58
CA ASP A 148 -21.21 6.28 -13.54
C ASP A 148 -20.17 5.18 -13.26
N TRP A 149 -20.02 4.84 -11.99
CA TRP A 149 -19.07 3.84 -11.51
C TRP A 149 -19.30 2.44 -12.11
N ASN A 150 -20.54 2.12 -12.49
CA ASN A 150 -20.90 0.84 -13.07
C ASN A 150 -20.45 0.71 -14.54
N SER A 151 -20.11 1.81 -15.17
CA SER A 151 -19.58 1.80 -16.56
C SER A 151 -18.12 1.36 -16.67
N TYR A 152 -17.43 1.16 -15.53
CA TYR A 152 -16.02 0.79 -15.50
C TYR A 152 -15.83 -0.68 -15.10
N GLY A 153 -15.03 -1.40 -15.87
CA GLY A 153 -14.66 -2.79 -15.60
C GLY A 153 -13.56 -2.94 -14.54
N SER A 154 -12.82 -1.88 -14.27
CA SER A 154 -11.83 -1.85 -13.19
C SER A 154 -11.68 -0.45 -12.62
N ILE A 155 -11.69 -0.35 -11.29
CA ILE A 155 -11.55 0.91 -10.55
C ILE A 155 -10.35 0.79 -9.62
N LEU A 156 -9.48 1.82 -9.66
CA LEU A 156 -8.28 1.94 -8.84
C LEU A 156 -8.28 3.29 -8.12
N PHE A 157 -8.18 3.28 -6.80
CA PHE A 157 -7.96 4.48 -6.00
C PHE A 157 -6.47 4.58 -5.63
N ILE A 158 -5.83 5.70 -5.99
CA ILE A 158 -4.43 5.99 -5.65
C ILE A 158 -4.43 7.21 -4.74
N SER A 159 -4.02 7.04 -3.51
CA SER A 159 -4.25 8.05 -2.48
C SER A 159 -3.05 8.28 -1.57
N LYS A 160 -2.94 9.48 -1.01
CA LYS A 160 -1.82 9.90 -0.15
C LYS A 160 -2.32 10.69 1.07
N SER A 161 -1.83 10.32 2.29
CA SER A 161 -2.10 11.08 3.52
C SER A 161 -3.61 11.22 3.79
N ILE A 162 -4.13 12.43 4.01
CA ILE A 162 -5.57 12.67 4.16
C ILE A 162 -6.38 12.14 2.96
N GLY A 163 -5.81 12.13 1.76
CA GLY A 163 -6.42 11.55 0.57
C GLY A 163 -6.74 10.06 0.75
N THR A 164 -5.99 9.32 1.60
CA THR A 164 -6.29 7.91 1.89
C THR A 164 -7.57 7.75 2.70
N VAL A 165 -7.82 8.66 3.63
CA VAL A 165 -9.07 8.71 4.41
C VAL A 165 -10.24 9.05 3.51
N ILE A 166 -10.08 10.08 2.66
CA ILE A 166 -11.10 10.57 1.73
C ILE A 166 -11.48 9.47 0.73
N ALA A 167 -10.49 8.89 0.06
CA ALA A 167 -10.70 7.83 -0.93
C ALA A 167 -11.41 6.61 -0.33
N SER A 168 -10.94 6.15 0.85
CA SER A 168 -11.52 5.00 1.52
C SER A 168 -12.95 5.27 2.01
N ALA A 169 -13.19 6.46 2.59
CA ALA A 169 -14.52 6.89 3.03
C ALA A 169 -15.49 7.03 1.85
N TYR A 170 -15.06 7.68 0.76
CA TYR A 170 -15.85 7.84 -0.45
C TYR A 170 -16.24 6.48 -1.05
N ALA A 171 -15.26 5.63 -1.28
CA ALA A 171 -15.51 4.29 -1.82
C ALA A 171 -16.43 3.45 -0.92
N SER A 172 -16.28 3.56 0.41
CA SER A 172 -17.13 2.86 1.37
C SER A 172 -18.56 3.37 1.36
N ARG A 173 -18.77 4.69 1.40
CA ARG A 173 -20.10 5.31 1.45
C ARG A 173 -20.91 5.10 0.16
N HIS A 174 -20.23 5.12 -0.98
CA HIS A 174 -20.86 4.89 -2.29
C HIS A 174 -20.85 3.42 -2.73
N ASN A 175 -20.39 2.51 -1.86
CA ASN A 175 -20.25 1.08 -2.16
C ASN A 175 -19.50 0.79 -3.48
N ILE A 176 -18.51 1.61 -3.80
CA ILE A 176 -17.72 1.46 -5.01
C ILE A 176 -16.69 0.36 -4.80
N LYS A 177 -16.76 -0.69 -5.58
CA LYS A 177 -15.79 -1.79 -5.56
C LYS A 177 -14.59 -1.43 -6.42
N GLY A 178 -13.39 -1.75 -5.93
CA GLY A 178 -12.15 -1.44 -6.63
C GLY A 178 -10.92 -1.71 -5.76
N LYS A 179 -9.75 -1.64 -6.37
CA LYS A 179 -8.46 -1.73 -5.68
C LYS A 179 -8.03 -0.37 -5.13
N SER A 180 -7.22 -0.37 -4.07
CA SER A 180 -6.74 0.87 -3.45
C SER A 180 -5.25 0.80 -3.12
N ILE A 181 -4.52 1.86 -3.43
CA ILE A 181 -3.13 2.09 -3.07
C ILE A 181 -3.08 3.24 -2.06
N LEU A 182 -2.61 2.95 -0.85
CA LEU A 182 -2.64 3.86 0.29
C LEU A 182 -1.20 4.27 0.63
N PHE A 183 -0.75 5.43 0.16
CA PHE A 183 0.55 5.98 0.52
C PHE A 183 0.47 6.76 1.82
N THR A 184 1.27 6.37 2.81
CA THR A 184 1.35 6.96 4.14
C THR A 184 -0.04 7.25 4.73
N PRO A 185 -0.85 6.19 4.94
CA PRO A 185 -2.20 6.34 5.45
C PRO A 185 -2.18 6.93 6.86
N LEU A 186 -3.23 7.67 7.18
CA LEU A 186 -3.56 8.08 8.54
C LEU A 186 -4.35 6.95 9.24
N THR A 187 -4.39 6.96 10.56
CA THR A 187 -5.14 5.95 11.35
C THR A 187 -6.60 5.86 10.94
N ASP A 188 -7.24 7.00 10.68
CA ASP A 188 -8.65 7.08 10.27
C ASP A 188 -8.96 6.36 8.94
N THR A 189 -7.95 6.17 8.09
CA THR A 189 -8.07 5.43 6.82
C THR A 189 -8.62 4.03 7.05
N PHE A 190 -8.14 3.36 8.11
CA PHE A 190 -8.48 1.97 8.40
C PHE A 190 -9.91 1.78 8.91
N SER A 191 -10.60 2.84 9.32
CA SER A 191 -12.05 2.78 9.59
C SER A 191 -12.85 2.43 8.34
N PHE A 192 -12.32 2.74 7.15
CA PHE A 192 -12.97 2.57 5.85
C PHE A 192 -12.21 1.65 4.90
N ALA A 193 -10.97 1.25 5.24
CA ALA A 193 -10.16 0.37 4.39
C ALA A 193 -10.86 -0.98 4.17
N ARG A 194 -10.73 -1.49 2.94
CA ARG A 194 -11.47 -2.66 2.45
C ARG A 194 -10.52 -3.68 1.79
N PRO A 195 -10.96 -4.93 1.60
CA PRO A 195 -10.25 -5.89 0.77
C PRO A 195 -9.85 -5.29 -0.59
N GLY A 196 -8.69 -5.68 -1.11
CA GLY A 196 -8.14 -5.09 -2.34
C GLY A 196 -7.38 -3.77 -2.09
N SER A 197 -6.96 -3.50 -0.86
CA SER A 197 -6.09 -2.37 -0.50
C SER A 197 -4.66 -2.84 -0.22
N ILE A 198 -3.65 -2.02 -0.58
CA ILE A 198 -2.26 -2.14 -0.13
C ILE A 198 -1.81 -0.82 0.48
N ALA A 199 -0.93 -0.85 1.47
CA ALA A 199 -0.47 0.33 2.19
C ALA A 199 1.06 0.41 2.26
N PHE A 200 1.59 1.65 2.20
CA PHE A 200 3.01 1.96 2.34
C PHE A 200 3.19 3.00 3.45
N HIS A 201 4.11 2.76 4.38
CA HIS A 201 4.31 3.65 5.52
C HIS A 201 5.80 3.80 5.85
N GLY A 202 6.22 5.01 6.20
CA GLY A 202 7.58 5.30 6.66
C GLY A 202 7.71 5.20 8.18
N THR A 203 8.73 4.51 8.69
CA THR A 203 8.85 4.30 10.14
C THR A 203 9.23 5.56 10.94
N ALA A 204 9.65 6.63 10.26
CA ALA A 204 9.86 7.96 10.85
C ALA A 204 8.75 8.96 10.49
N ASP A 205 7.56 8.47 10.12
CA ASP A 205 6.42 9.31 9.78
C ASP A 205 5.89 10.05 11.03
N PRO A 206 5.94 11.38 11.07
CA PRO A 206 5.50 12.13 12.23
C PRO A 206 3.98 12.38 12.29
N TRP A 207 3.20 11.86 11.32
CA TRP A 207 1.74 12.04 11.26
C TRP A 207 0.97 10.85 11.80
N ALA A 208 1.58 9.66 11.76
CA ALA A 208 0.95 8.46 12.26
C ALA A 208 2.03 7.52 12.82
N GLU A 209 1.81 7.05 14.02
CA GLU A 209 2.73 6.13 14.69
C GLU A 209 2.72 4.76 13.99
N THR A 210 3.90 4.21 13.75
CA THR A 210 4.08 2.97 12.98
C THR A 210 3.36 1.78 13.60
N ASP A 211 3.41 1.60 14.92
CA ASP A 211 2.76 0.47 15.59
C ASP A 211 1.24 0.56 15.54
N SER A 212 0.69 1.79 15.59
CA SER A 212 -0.73 2.04 15.39
C SER A 212 -1.17 1.68 13.96
N ILE A 213 -0.40 2.12 12.96
CA ILE A 213 -0.66 1.79 11.54
C ILE A 213 -0.56 0.28 11.31
N ARG A 214 0.47 -0.38 11.86
CA ARG A 214 0.66 -1.83 11.76
C ARG A 214 -0.54 -2.58 12.33
N THR A 215 -0.96 -2.25 13.55
CA THR A 215 -2.10 -2.88 14.22
C THR A 215 -3.39 -2.73 13.43
N LEU A 216 -3.65 -1.53 12.91
CA LEU A 216 -4.86 -1.26 12.15
C LEU A 216 -4.84 -1.93 10.77
N ALA A 217 -3.70 -1.94 10.10
CA ALA A 217 -3.53 -2.64 8.82
C ALA A 217 -3.76 -4.15 8.97
N GLU A 218 -3.20 -4.75 10.04
CA GLU A 218 -3.41 -6.15 10.39
C GLU A 218 -4.88 -6.47 10.64
N GLN A 219 -5.57 -5.68 11.46
CA GLN A 219 -7.00 -5.86 11.74
C GLN A 219 -7.89 -5.79 10.49
N LYS A 220 -7.43 -5.09 9.45
CA LYS A 220 -8.13 -4.92 8.17
C LYS A 220 -7.62 -5.83 7.07
N GLU A 221 -6.67 -6.71 7.39
CA GLU A 221 -6.00 -7.57 6.40
C GLU A 221 -5.44 -6.77 5.20
N VAL A 222 -4.92 -5.57 5.47
CA VAL A 222 -4.27 -4.71 4.48
C VAL A 222 -2.76 -4.96 4.54
N PRO A 223 -2.12 -5.49 3.48
CA PRO A 223 -0.67 -5.66 3.45
C PRO A 223 0.01 -4.30 3.59
N LEU A 224 0.95 -4.23 4.53
CA LEU A 224 1.66 -3.01 4.92
C LEU A 224 3.15 -3.12 4.61
N PHE A 225 3.63 -2.27 3.70
CA PHE A 225 5.04 -2.15 3.36
C PHE A 225 5.67 -1.02 4.15
N LEU A 226 6.58 -1.39 5.07
CA LEU A 226 7.29 -0.43 5.91
C LEU A 226 8.62 -0.01 5.27
N THR A 227 8.87 1.29 5.24
CA THR A 227 10.14 1.86 4.79
C THR A 227 10.90 2.40 6.00
N PRO A 228 12.04 1.77 6.39
CA PRO A 228 12.83 2.20 7.54
C PRO A 228 13.29 3.66 7.39
N ASN A 229 13.22 4.42 8.48
CA ASN A 229 13.66 5.82 8.60
C ASN A 229 13.02 6.81 7.61
N ALA A 230 12.05 6.40 6.81
CA ALA A 230 11.36 7.29 5.90
C ALA A 230 10.26 8.08 6.60
N ASN A 231 10.10 9.32 6.17
CA ASN A 231 9.10 10.27 6.67
C ASN A 231 7.72 10.07 5.99
N HIS A 232 6.83 11.03 6.20
CA HIS A 232 5.47 11.03 5.62
C HIS A 232 5.45 11.11 4.08
N SER A 233 6.56 11.42 3.41
CA SER A 233 6.67 11.39 1.94
C SER A 233 7.37 10.13 1.42
N LEU A 234 7.69 9.17 2.30
CA LEU A 234 8.58 8.03 2.05
C LEU A 234 9.98 8.48 1.64
N GLU A 235 10.49 9.55 2.27
CA GLU A 235 11.80 10.13 2.05
C GLU A 235 12.63 10.06 3.33
N THR A 236 13.93 9.80 3.21
CA THR A 236 14.90 9.75 4.31
C THR A 236 15.74 11.03 4.40
N GLY A 237 15.73 11.83 3.32
CA GLY A 237 16.59 13.01 3.13
C GLY A 237 17.90 12.67 2.41
N ASP A 238 18.20 11.41 2.14
CA ASP A 238 19.25 10.99 1.23
C ASP A 238 18.66 10.73 -0.15
N VAL A 239 19.07 11.49 -1.15
CA VAL A 239 18.49 11.44 -2.50
C VAL A 239 18.64 10.05 -3.16
N GLN A 240 19.76 9.36 -2.94
CA GLN A 240 19.97 8.04 -3.57
C GLN A 240 19.11 6.97 -2.89
N ALA A 241 19.00 7.02 -1.56
CA ALA A 241 18.10 6.17 -0.82
C ALA A 241 16.64 6.45 -1.22
N ASP A 242 16.23 7.72 -1.33
CA ASP A 242 14.87 8.11 -1.70
C ASP A 242 14.49 7.62 -3.11
N LEU A 243 15.40 7.70 -4.09
CA LEU A 243 15.19 7.13 -5.42
C LEU A 243 15.03 5.61 -5.39
N SER A 244 15.82 4.93 -4.56
CA SER A 244 15.72 3.48 -4.36
C SER A 244 14.39 3.08 -3.70
N ILE A 245 13.94 3.85 -2.71
CA ILE A 245 12.63 3.68 -2.05
C ILE A 245 11.49 3.85 -3.04
N ILE A 246 11.52 4.91 -3.86
CA ILE A 246 10.51 5.12 -4.90
C ILE A 246 10.47 3.95 -5.88
N LYS A 247 11.63 3.47 -6.33
CA LYS A 247 11.72 2.32 -7.23
C LYS A 247 11.07 1.08 -6.61
N ALA A 248 11.49 0.69 -5.41
CA ALA A 248 10.95 -0.48 -4.71
C ALA A 248 9.43 -0.36 -4.46
N THR A 249 8.97 0.81 -4.03
CA THR A 249 7.54 1.10 -3.84
C THR A 249 6.76 0.92 -5.15
N MET A 250 7.27 1.45 -6.26
CA MET A 250 6.62 1.34 -7.57
C MET A 250 6.67 -0.08 -8.14
N GLU A 251 7.62 -0.92 -7.77
CA GLU A 251 7.63 -2.34 -8.12
C GLU A 251 6.46 -3.11 -7.47
N HIS A 252 6.16 -2.83 -6.20
CA HIS A 252 4.96 -3.37 -5.55
C HIS A 252 3.68 -2.85 -6.19
N VAL A 253 3.59 -1.54 -6.46
CA VAL A 253 2.45 -0.91 -7.13
C VAL A 253 2.23 -1.51 -8.51
N ASN A 254 3.31 -1.70 -9.30
CA ASN A 254 3.24 -2.27 -10.64
C ASN A 254 2.66 -3.69 -10.62
N ARG A 255 3.18 -4.57 -9.77
CA ARG A 255 2.66 -5.94 -9.61
C ARG A 255 1.18 -5.94 -9.17
N PHE A 256 0.81 -5.05 -8.25
CA PHE A 256 -0.56 -4.93 -7.75
C PHE A 256 -1.56 -4.51 -8.83
N ILE A 257 -1.18 -3.55 -9.68
CA ILE A 257 -2.02 -3.09 -10.79
C ILE A 257 -2.09 -4.13 -11.91
N ALA A 258 -0.99 -4.84 -12.19
CA ALA A 258 -0.89 -5.84 -13.24
C ALA A 258 -1.78 -7.06 -13.02
N THR A 259 -2.08 -7.41 -11.76
CA THR A 259 -2.96 -8.53 -11.42
C THR A 259 -4.41 -8.15 -11.75
N PRO A 260 -5.11 -8.89 -12.59
CA PRO A 260 -6.46 -8.57 -13.08
C PRO A 260 -7.55 -8.62 -12.01
#